data_25cfc43b91bd1c000b3ff73cb6a5a02a
#
_entry.id   25cfc43b91bd1c000b3ff73cb6a5a02a
#
_cell.length_a   1.000
_cell.length_b   1.000
_cell.length_c   1.000
_cell.angle_alpha   90.00
_cell.angle_beta   90.00
_cell.angle_gamma   90.00
#
_symmetry.space_group_name_H-M   'P 1'
#
loop_
_entity.id
_entity.type
_entity.pdbx_description
1 polymer ?
#
loop_
_entity_poly.entity_id
_entity_poly.type
_entity_poly.pdbx_seq_one_letter_code
_entity_poly.pdbx_strand_id
1 'polypeptide(L)'
;SHQHPGGTPINWQRVRLSGYTFTIIKATEGTGYTNPYFKQDRAGSHSVGMIVGSYHYARPNQNPITQALHYADTIDCQKRPMELPPVLDLEETGGLPPLLLQGWTAAFLTTLNLHCATNTVVYTYPYFWRTAMQNTPIFSFAPLWLADYNNHANPTEPLPGGWANWNIWQYTS
;
A
#
# COMPACT_ATOMS: atom_id res chain seq x y z
N SER A 1 -1.12 5.37 -16.55
CA SER A 1 -0.34 5.45 -15.31
C SER A 1 0.69 6.58 -15.42
N HIS A 2 0.89 7.31 -14.33
CA HIS A 2 1.89 8.40 -14.29
C HIS A 2 3.32 7.86 -14.56
N GLN A 3 3.60 6.62 -14.19
CA GLN A 3 4.88 5.97 -14.41
C GLN A 3 5.09 5.50 -15.87
N HIS A 4 4.05 5.51 -16.69
CA HIS A 4 4.08 5.12 -18.11
C HIS A 4 3.55 6.25 -19.00
N PRO A 5 4.23 7.40 -19.09
CA PRO A 5 3.81 8.48 -19.96
C PRO A 5 3.83 8.00 -21.41
N GLY A 6 2.68 8.14 -22.10
CA GLY A 6 2.51 7.63 -23.46
C GLY A 6 2.62 6.11 -23.61
N GLY A 7 2.47 5.34 -22.51
CA GLY A 7 2.60 3.87 -22.53
C GLY A 7 4.02 3.34 -22.56
N THR A 8 5.02 4.20 -22.39
CA THR A 8 6.43 3.80 -22.44
C THR A 8 6.79 2.90 -21.25
N PRO A 9 7.42 1.74 -21.44
CA PRO A 9 7.85 0.87 -20.35
C PRO A 9 8.90 1.55 -19.46
N ILE A 10 8.89 1.20 -18.15
CA ILE A 10 9.93 1.63 -17.21
C ILE A 10 11.25 0.90 -17.55
N ASN A 11 12.35 1.65 -17.60
CA ASN A 11 13.67 1.05 -17.71
C ASN A 11 14.18 0.64 -16.31
N TRP A 12 13.83 -0.56 -15.88
CA TRP A 12 14.14 -1.08 -14.55
C TRP A 12 15.66 -1.19 -14.31
N GLN A 13 16.47 -1.45 -15.35
CA GLN A 13 17.91 -1.48 -15.22
C GLN A 13 18.46 -0.09 -14.83
N ARG A 14 17.96 0.99 -15.44
CA ARG A 14 18.32 2.35 -15.03
C ARG A 14 17.89 2.66 -13.61
N VAL A 15 16.68 2.25 -13.22
CA VAL A 15 16.20 2.42 -11.84
C VAL A 15 17.15 1.72 -10.86
N ARG A 16 17.49 0.47 -11.12
CA ARG A 16 18.41 -0.30 -10.27
C ARG A 16 19.80 0.33 -10.19
N LEU A 17 20.35 0.77 -11.31
CA LEU A 17 21.67 1.43 -11.38
C LEU A 17 21.68 2.80 -10.69
N SER A 18 20.52 3.46 -10.55
CA SER A 18 20.37 4.71 -9.77
C SER A 18 20.35 4.47 -8.25
N GLY A 19 20.57 3.23 -7.79
CA GLY A 19 20.71 2.90 -6.37
C GLY A 19 19.41 2.40 -5.69
N TYR A 20 18.29 2.37 -6.40
CA TYR A 20 17.04 1.86 -5.82
C TYR A 20 17.10 0.34 -5.66
N THR A 21 16.68 -0.16 -4.48
CA THR A 21 16.76 -1.57 -4.12
C THR A 21 15.42 -2.27 -4.06
N PHE A 22 14.34 -1.50 -3.92
CA PHE A 22 12.97 -2.01 -3.91
C PHE A 22 12.03 -1.07 -4.67
N THR A 23 10.85 -1.59 -5.00
CA THR A 23 9.75 -0.83 -5.59
C THR A 23 8.42 -1.33 -5.06
N ILE A 24 7.41 -0.45 -4.96
CA ILE A 24 6.05 -0.82 -4.61
C ILE A 24 5.13 -0.31 -5.74
N ILE A 25 4.43 -1.24 -6.38
CA ILE A 25 3.72 -1.01 -7.63
C ILE A 25 2.21 -1.04 -7.37
N LYS A 26 1.46 -0.06 -7.88
CA LYS A 26 0.00 -0.13 -7.86
C LYS A 26 -0.48 -1.38 -8.59
N ALA A 27 -1.22 -2.25 -7.90
CA ALA A 27 -1.81 -3.42 -8.51
C ALA A 27 -3.27 -3.18 -8.88
N THR A 28 -4.05 -2.70 -7.91
CA THR A 28 -5.51 -2.54 -8.06
C THR A 28 -6.01 -1.27 -7.38
N GLU A 29 -7.26 -0.90 -7.71
CA GLU A 29 -8.00 0.17 -7.04
C GLU A 29 -9.50 -0.18 -7.03
N GLY A 30 -10.16 -0.02 -5.90
CA GLY A 30 -11.58 -0.35 -5.77
C GLY A 30 -11.89 -1.79 -6.17
N THR A 31 -13.12 -2.04 -6.57
CA THR A 31 -13.58 -3.39 -6.90
C THR A 31 -13.28 -3.83 -8.35
N GLY A 32 -12.79 -2.96 -9.23
CA GLY A 32 -12.72 -3.29 -10.65
C GLY A 32 -11.50 -2.79 -11.43
N TYR A 33 -10.70 -1.89 -10.86
CA TYR A 33 -9.51 -1.43 -11.59
C TYR A 33 -8.31 -2.31 -11.29
N THR A 34 -7.70 -2.84 -12.35
CA THR A 34 -6.39 -3.49 -12.32
C THR A 34 -5.40 -2.66 -13.14
N ASN A 35 -4.23 -2.37 -12.58
CA ASN A 35 -3.18 -1.67 -13.32
C ASN A 35 -2.71 -2.52 -14.50
N PRO A 36 -2.88 -2.06 -15.75
CA PRO A 36 -2.53 -2.85 -16.93
C PRO A 36 -1.03 -3.14 -17.04
N TYR A 37 -0.19 -2.34 -16.37
CA TYR A 37 1.25 -2.51 -16.37
C TYR A 37 1.79 -3.34 -15.20
N PHE A 38 0.94 -3.72 -14.23
CA PHE A 38 1.37 -4.38 -13.00
C PHE A 38 2.25 -5.61 -13.25
N LYS A 39 1.79 -6.53 -14.10
CA LYS A 39 2.54 -7.76 -14.39
C LYS A 39 3.88 -7.49 -15.06
N GLN A 40 3.90 -6.55 -16.01
CA GLN A 40 5.11 -6.14 -16.73
C GLN A 40 6.12 -5.50 -15.79
N ASP A 41 5.68 -4.56 -14.95
CA ASP A 41 6.55 -3.84 -14.02
C ASP A 41 7.10 -4.76 -12.93
N ARG A 42 6.25 -5.65 -12.41
CA ARG A 42 6.66 -6.67 -11.45
C ARG A 42 7.75 -7.58 -12.02
N ALA A 43 7.54 -8.11 -13.23
CA ALA A 43 8.54 -8.95 -13.89
C ALA A 43 9.82 -8.18 -14.21
N GLY A 44 9.71 -6.94 -14.71
CA GLY A 44 10.84 -6.11 -15.04
C GLY A 44 11.69 -5.74 -13.83
N SER A 45 11.08 -5.37 -12.71
CA SER A 45 11.80 -5.06 -11.47
C SER A 45 12.48 -6.30 -10.86
N HIS A 46 11.83 -7.46 -10.87
CA HIS A 46 12.46 -8.72 -10.45
C HIS A 46 13.64 -9.11 -11.31
N SER A 47 13.57 -8.91 -12.64
CA SER A 47 14.63 -9.29 -13.58
C SER A 47 15.96 -8.58 -13.31
N VAL A 48 15.93 -7.45 -12.62
CA VAL A 48 17.13 -6.66 -12.23
C VAL A 48 17.47 -6.81 -10.73
N GLY A 49 16.87 -7.78 -10.04
CA GLY A 49 17.16 -8.10 -8.64
C GLY A 49 16.63 -7.09 -7.62
N MET A 50 15.55 -6.37 -7.93
CA MET A 50 14.85 -5.51 -6.96
C MET A 50 13.87 -6.32 -6.11
N ILE A 51 13.71 -5.92 -4.85
CA ILE A 51 12.60 -6.36 -4.00
C ILE A 51 11.32 -5.67 -4.49
N VAL A 52 10.23 -6.44 -4.64
CA VAL A 52 8.99 -5.90 -5.20
C VAL A 52 7.87 -5.96 -4.18
N GLY A 53 7.14 -4.88 -4.05
CA GLY A 53 5.88 -4.79 -3.34
C GLY A 53 4.75 -4.39 -4.28
N SER A 54 3.54 -4.51 -3.77
CA SER A 54 2.35 -4.04 -4.46
C SER A 54 1.42 -3.31 -3.51
N TYR A 55 0.56 -2.43 -4.02
CA TYR A 55 -0.47 -1.80 -3.23
C TYR A 55 -1.84 -1.82 -3.90
N HIS A 56 -2.86 -1.83 -3.06
CA HIS A 56 -4.26 -1.59 -3.42
C HIS A 56 -4.68 -0.21 -2.96
N TYR A 57 -5.16 0.63 -3.88
CA TYR A 57 -5.76 1.92 -3.54
C TYR A 57 -7.20 1.73 -3.08
N ALA A 58 -7.46 2.07 -1.81
CA ALA A 58 -8.76 1.88 -1.19
C ALA A 58 -9.83 2.81 -1.79
N ARG A 59 -11.03 2.28 -2.01
CA ARG A 59 -12.27 3.02 -2.29
C ARG A 59 -13.32 2.67 -1.25
N PRO A 60 -13.33 3.34 -0.07
CA PRO A 60 -14.19 2.92 1.04
C PRO A 60 -15.70 3.02 0.79
N ASN A 61 -16.13 3.72 -0.26
CA ASN A 61 -17.51 3.69 -0.74
C ASN A 61 -17.92 2.39 -1.45
N GLN A 62 -17.00 1.43 -1.59
CA GLN A 62 -17.21 0.13 -2.21
C GLN A 62 -16.94 -0.99 -1.20
N ASN A 63 -17.41 -2.21 -1.48
CA ASN A 63 -17.30 -3.34 -0.56
C ASN A 63 -15.84 -3.72 -0.26
N PRO A 64 -15.40 -3.75 1.02
CA PRO A 64 -14.02 -4.04 1.40
C PRO A 64 -13.58 -5.49 1.10
N ILE A 65 -14.48 -6.45 1.28
CA ILE A 65 -14.19 -7.87 1.04
C ILE A 65 -13.92 -8.10 -0.44
N THR A 66 -14.78 -7.55 -1.31
CA THR A 66 -14.60 -7.64 -2.76
C THR A 66 -13.28 -7.00 -3.20
N GLN A 67 -12.91 -5.84 -2.62
CA GLN A 67 -11.63 -5.19 -2.92
C GLN A 67 -10.44 -6.03 -2.47
N ALA A 68 -10.50 -6.60 -1.26
CA ALA A 68 -9.42 -7.44 -0.73
C ALA A 68 -9.20 -8.70 -1.60
N LEU A 69 -10.28 -9.37 -2.01
CA LEU A 69 -10.20 -10.54 -2.89
C LEU A 69 -9.70 -10.17 -4.30
N HIS A 70 -10.22 -9.07 -4.89
CA HIS A 70 -9.73 -8.58 -6.18
C HIS A 70 -8.22 -8.29 -6.16
N TYR A 71 -7.74 -7.68 -5.07
CA TYR A 71 -6.31 -7.44 -4.88
C TYR A 71 -5.53 -8.74 -4.72
N ALA A 72 -5.97 -9.63 -3.85
CA ALA A 72 -5.34 -10.93 -3.61
C ALA A 72 -5.17 -11.75 -4.89
N ASP A 73 -6.23 -11.84 -5.70
CA ASP A 73 -6.23 -12.56 -6.99
C ASP A 73 -5.27 -11.90 -8.00
N THR A 74 -5.22 -10.57 -8.02
CA THR A 74 -4.34 -9.81 -8.95
C THR A 74 -2.87 -10.03 -8.65
N ILE A 75 -2.49 -10.02 -7.36
CA ILE A 75 -1.10 -10.18 -6.94
C ILE A 75 -0.65 -11.63 -6.86
N ASP A 76 -1.58 -12.60 -6.89
CA ASP A 76 -1.28 -14.01 -6.69
C ASP A 76 -0.50 -14.18 -5.38
N CYS A 77 -1.18 -13.99 -4.23
CA CYS A 77 -0.56 -13.80 -2.90
C CYS A 77 0.31 -14.96 -2.38
N GLN A 78 0.74 -15.85 -3.22
CA GLN A 78 1.69 -16.88 -2.81
C GLN A 78 3.01 -16.24 -2.43
N LYS A 79 3.58 -16.66 -1.32
CA LYS A 79 4.89 -16.19 -0.87
C LYS A 79 5.94 -16.46 -1.93
N ARG A 80 6.50 -15.37 -2.48
CA ARG A 80 7.58 -15.44 -3.44
C ARG A 80 8.84 -14.82 -2.84
N PRO A 81 10.02 -15.36 -3.12
CA PRO A 81 11.27 -14.69 -2.74
C PRO A 81 11.29 -13.26 -3.27
N MET A 82 11.84 -12.33 -2.50
CA MET A 82 11.99 -10.91 -2.85
C MET A 82 10.66 -10.14 -3.04
N GLU A 83 9.57 -10.59 -2.41
CA GLU A 83 8.31 -9.86 -2.37
C GLU A 83 8.05 -9.28 -0.98
N LEU A 84 7.61 -8.02 -0.95
CA LEU A 84 7.12 -7.37 0.26
C LEU A 84 5.69 -7.83 0.57
N PRO A 85 5.24 -7.75 1.83
CA PRO A 85 3.83 -7.97 2.15
C PRO A 85 2.93 -7.02 1.35
N PRO A 86 1.67 -7.42 1.06
CA PRO A 86 0.73 -6.56 0.37
C PRO A 86 0.43 -5.29 1.16
N VAL A 87 0.11 -4.20 0.46
CA VAL A 87 -0.14 -2.89 1.06
C VAL A 87 -1.59 -2.46 0.81
N LEU A 88 -2.28 -2.05 1.88
CA LEU A 88 -3.51 -1.26 1.79
C LEU A 88 -3.14 0.23 1.80
N ASP A 89 -3.40 0.91 0.71
CA ASP A 89 -3.26 2.35 0.56
C ASP A 89 -4.58 3.03 0.94
N LEU A 90 -4.63 3.58 2.17
CA LEU A 90 -5.82 4.18 2.76
C LEU A 90 -5.62 5.66 3.03
N GLU A 91 -6.15 6.51 2.15
CA GLU A 91 -5.98 7.96 2.20
C GLU A 91 -7.26 8.75 1.84
N GLU A 92 -8.37 8.06 1.64
CA GLU A 92 -9.68 8.68 1.46
C GLU A 92 -10.77 7.98 2.28
N THR A 93 -11.84 8.72 2.61
CA THR A 93 -12.94 8.17 3.42
C THR A 93 -14.02 7.49 2.60
N GLY A 94 -14.11 7.76 1.28
CA GLY A 94 -15.24 7.35 0.46
C GLY A 94 -16.60 7.90 0.96
N GLY A 95 -16.58 8.95 1.80
CA GLY A 95 -17.77 9.51 2.44
C GLY A 95 -18.23 8.77 3.72
N LEU A 96 -17.47 7.76 4.17
CA LEU A 96 -17.81 7.05 5.40
C LEU A 96 -17.43 7.86 6.65
N PRO A 97 -18.29 7.88 7.68
CA PRO A 97 -17.92 8.39 8.99
C PRO A 97 -16.85 7.50 9.65
N PRO A 98 -16.08 8.02 10.63
CA PRO A 98 -14.90 7.35 11.17
C PRO A 98 -15.10 5.90 11.62
N LEU A 99 -16.17 5.59 12.38
CA LEU A 99 -16.42 4.23 12.86
C LEU A 99 -16.72 3.25 11.71
N LEU A 100 -17.44 3.68 10.68
CA LEU A 100 -17.68 2.84 9.51
C LEU A 100 -16.43 2.66 8.66
N LEU A 101 -15.56 3.68 8.55
CA LEU A 101 -14.27 3.58 7.90
C LEU A 101 -13.34 2.62 8.63
N GLN A 102 -13.33 2.64 9.97
CA GLN A 102 -12.58 1.67 10.77
C GLN A 102 -13.11 0.24 10.55
N GLY A 103 -14.44 0.05 10.54
CA GLY A 103 -15.06 -1.24 10.22
C GLY A 103 -14.73 -1.75 8.82
N TRP A 104 -14.74 -0.85 7.83
CA TRP A 104 -14.31 -1.12 6.46
C TRP A 104 -12.86 -1.60 6.41
N THR A 105 -11.97 -0.86 7.06
CA THR A 105 -10.53 -1.17 7.14
C THR A 105 -10.29 -2.53 7.80
N ALA A 106 -10.98 -2.81 8.92
CA ALA A 106 -10.88 -4.09 9.59
C ALA A 106 -11.32 -5.26 8.70
N ALA A 107 -12.44 -5.11 7.98
CA ALA A 107 -12.93 -6.14 7.06
C ALA A 107 -11.96 -6.40 5.91
N PHE A 108 -11.38 -5.35 5.31
CA PHE A 108 -10.38 -5.47 4.26
C PHE A 108 -9.13 -6.22 4.75
N LEU A 109 -8.52 -5.75 5.85
CA LEU A 109 -7.30 -6.34 6.42
C LEU A 109 -7.52 -7.80 6.83
N THR A 110 -8.64 -8.09 7.51
CA THR A 110 -8.96 -9.48 7.92
C THR A 110 -9.08 -10.40 6.71
N THR A 111 -9.83 -9.97 5.68
CA THR A 111 -10.01 -10.76 4.47
C THR A 111 -8.69 -11.03 3.76
N LEU A 112 -7.88 -9.99 3.54
CA LEU A 112 -6.61 -10.12 2.84
C LEU A 112 -5.60 -10.95 3.63
N ASN A 113 -5.49 -10.70 4.94
CA ASN A 113 -4.56 -11.43 5.81
C ASN A 113 -4.87 -12.93 5.88
N LEU A 114 -6.16 -13.30 5.94
CA LEU A 114 -6.59 -14.70 5.93
C LEU A 114 -6.32 -15.35 4.57
N HIS A 115 -6.62 -14.64 3.47
CA HIS A 115 -6.46 -15.19 2.13
C HIS A 115 -4.99 -15.36 1.73
N CYS A 116 -4.14 -14.38 2.07
CA CYS A 116 -2.72 -14.36 1.72
C CYS A 116 -1.79 -14.92 2.81
N ALA A 117 -2.32 -15.35 3.96
CA ALA A 117 -1.55 -15.84 5.12
C ALA A 117 -0.39 -14.89 5.50
N THR A 118 -0.64 -13.58 5.57
CA THR A 118 0.36 -12.54 5.79
C THR A 118 -0.22 -11.37 6.60
N ASN A 119 0.64 -10.46 7.05
CA ASN A 119 0.22 -9.20 7.64
C ASN A 119 0.29 -8.10 6.56
N THR A 120 -0.85 -7.52 6.23
CA THR A 120 -0.94 -6.40 5.29
C THR A 120 -0.32 -5.15 5.90
N VAL A 121 0.53 -4.46 5.14
CA VAL A 121 1.05 -3.14 5.48
C VAL A 121 -0.05 -2.10 5.28
N VAL A 122 -0.18 -1.15 6.20
CA VAL A 122 -1.06 0.01 6.04
C VAL A 122 -0.24 1.21 5.59
N TYR A 123 -0.56 1.75 4.39
CA TYR A 123 -0.06 3.04 3.95
C TYR A 123 -1.07 4.12 4.28
N THR A 124 -0.60 5.20 4.88
CA THR A 124 -1.41 6.37 5.23
C THR A 124 -0.52 7.58 5.52
N TYR A 125 -1.13 8.74 5.82
CA TYR A 125 -0.42 9.92 6.30
C TYR A 125 -1.02 10.45 7.60
N PRO A 126 -0.23 11.18 8.44
CA PRO A 126 -0.62 11.52 9.82
C PRO A 126 -1.92 12.30 9.91
N TYR A 127 -2.15 13.27 9.04
CA TYR A 127 -3.36 14.08 9.08
C TYR A 127 -4.62 13.25 8.83
N PHE A 128 -4.60 12.39 7.79
CA PHE A 128 -5.74 11.52 7.49
C PHE A 128 -6.06 10.59 8.67
N TRP A 129 -5.03 9.95 9.21
CA TRP A 129 -5.26 9.00 10.31
C TRP A 129 -5.80 9.68 11.56
N ARG A 130 -5.27 10.87 11.90
CA ARG A 130 -5.73 11.63 13.07
C ARG A 130 -7.15 12.15 12.90
N THR A 131 -7.56 12.56 11.73
CA THR A 131 -8.87 13.17 11.47
C THR A 131 -9.93 12.14 11.04
N ALA A 132 -9.72 11.45 9.92
CA ALA A 132 -10.70 10.54 9.34
C ALA A 132 -10.82 9.22 10.12
N MET A 133 -9.71 8.73 10.70
CA MET A 133 -9.67 7.51 11.51
C MET A 133 -9.76 7.78 13.01
N GLN A 134 -9.94 9.05 13.44
CA GLN A 134 -9.98 9.46 14.85
C GLN A 134 -8.76 9.00 15.65
N ASN A 135 -7.61 8.94 15.01
CA ASN A 135 -6.34 8.47 15.60
C ASN A 135 -6.44 7.10 16.29
N THR A 136 -7.31 6.21 15.80
CA THR A 136 -7.56 4.91 16.42
C THR A 136 -6.29 4.07 16.49
N PRO A 137 -5.99 3.42 17.64
CA PRO A 137 -4.85 2.53 17.77
C PRO A 137 -5.12 1.08 17.37
N ILE A 138 -6.36 0.74 16.99
CA ILE A 138 -6.76 -0.67 16.77
C ILE A 138 -6.03 -1.35 15.61
N PHE A 139 -5.35 -0.59 14.75
CA PHE A 139 -4.58 -1.12 13.62
C PHE A 139 -3.06 -1.06 13.84
N SER A 140 -2.59 -0.64 15.03
CA SER A 140 -1.14 -0.52 15.32
C SER A 140 -0.37 -1.85 15.31
N PHE A 141 -1.07 -2.97 15.21
CA PHE A 141 -0.48 -4.28 14.98
C PHE A 141 0.02 -4.50 13.54
N ALA A 142 -0.53 -3.75 12.58
CA ALA A 142 -0.12 -3.83 11.17
C ALA A 142 1.19 -3.07 10.95
N PRO A 143 2.09 -3.53 10.06
CA PRO A 143 3.23 -2.73 9.65
C PRO A 143 2.79 -1.40 9.03
N LEU A 144 3.50 -0.31 9.33
CA LEU A 144 3.18 1.03 8.85
C LEU A 144 4.10 1.48 7.71
N TRP A 145 3.52 1.89 6.60
CA TRP A 145 4.17 2.72 5.60
C TRP A 145 3.61 4.14 5.73
N LEU A 146 4.42 5.05 6.27
CA LEU A 146 4.00 6.41 6.56
C LEU A 146 4.44 7.37 5.45
N ALA A 147 3.49 8.12 4.88
CA ALA A 147 3.80 9.28 4.04
C ALA A 147 3.83 10.52 4.93
N ASP A 148 5.01 11.10 5.08
CA ASP A 148 5.21 12.34 5.84
C ASP A 148 6.32 13.15 5.17
N TYR A 149 5.90 14.08 4.30
CA TYR A 149 6.80 14.91 3.51
C TYR A 149 7.28 16.08 4.35
N ASN A 150 8.33 15.84 5.09
CA ASN A 150 8.98 16.84 5.91
C ASN A 150 10.47 16.93 5.56
N ASN A 151 11.13 18.01 6.00
CA ASN A 151 12.57 18.23 5.78
C ASN A 151 13.43 17.71 6.95
N HIS A 152 12.91 16.80 7.77
CA HIS A 152 13.62 16.21 8.90
C HIS A 152 14.27 14.88 8.52
N ALA A 153 15.13 14.38 9.40
CA ALA A 153 15.77 13.07 9.21
C ALA A 153 14.85 11.88 9.54
N ASN A 154 13.68 12.13 10.14
CA ASN A 154 12.69 11.15 10.55
C ASN A 154 11.27 11.71 10.37
N PRO A 155 10.25 10.84 10.31
CA PRO A 155 8.86 11.28 10.36
C PRO A 155 8.55 12.11 11.60
N THR A 156 7.51 12.93 11.50
CA THR A 156 7.03 13.77 12.62
C THR A 156 6.47 12.90 13.75
N GLU A 157 7.00 13.07 14.93
CA GLU A 157 6.53 12.39 16.15
C GLU A 157 5.48 13.24 16.91
N PRO A 158 4.55 12.61 17.65
CA PRO A 158 4.32 11.15 17.74
C PRO A 158 3.69 10.60 16.47
N LEU A 159 3.97 9.32 16.17
CA LEU A 159 3.30 8.63 15.05
C LEU A 159 1.78 8.57 15.25
N PRO A 160 0.97 8.55 14.18
CA PRO A 160 -0.47 8.44 14.33
C PRO A 160 -0.88 7.05 14.85
N GLY A 161 -2.12 6.91 15.33
CA GLY A 161 -2.75 5.61 15.58
C GLY A 161 -2.05 4.69 16.58
N GLY A 162 -1.21 5.22 17.46
CA GLY A 162 -0.51 4.41 18.48
C GLY A 162 0.57 3.48 17.91
N TRP A 163 0.98 3.64 16.66
CA TRP A 163 2.15 2.94 16.14
C TRP A 163 3.41 3.37 16.92
N ALA A 164 4.18 2.39 17.36
CA ALA A 164 5.46 2.63 18.03
C ALA A 164 6.61 2.87 17.03
N ASN A 165 6.48 2.32 15.82
CA ASN A 165 7.50 2.40 14.78
C ASN A 165 6.84 2.46 13.39
N TRP A 166 7.58 2.97 12.43
CA TRP A 166 7.29 2.85 11.01
C TRP A 166 8.20 1.80 10.37
N ASN A 167 7.72 1.14 9.31
CA ASN A 167 8.47 0.15 8.55
C ASN A 167 9.00 0.73 7.24
N ILE A 168 8.22 1.62 6.62
CA ILE A 168 8.59 2.35 5.41
C ILE A 168 8.20 3.81 5.63
N TRP A 169 9.08 4.71 5.24
CA TRP A 169 8.80 6.15 5.24
C TRP A 169 8.92 6.71 3.83
N GLN A 170 7.82 7.30 3.36
CA GLN A 170 7.81 8.09 2.14
C GLN A 170 8.02 9.55 2.50
N TYR A 171 9.22 10.04 2.26
CA TYR A 171 9.65 11.39 2.63
C TYR A 171 9.47 12.43 1.52
N THR A 172 9.07 12.00 0.33
CA THR A 172 8.80 12.86 -0.83
C THR A 172 7.70 12.26 -1.71
N SER A 173 7.01 13.11 -2.46
CA SER A 173 5.98 12.75 -3.43
C SER A 173 6.57 12.35 -4.78
#